data_e2b1018369c81add62ac627bcd221dbf
#
_entry.id   e2b1018369c81add62ac627bcd221dbf
#
_cell.length_a   1.000
_cell.length_b   1.000
_cell.length_c   1.000
_cell.angle_alpha   90.00
_cell.angle_beta   90.00
_cell.angle_gamma   90.00
#
_symmetry.space_group_name_H-M   'P 1'
#
loop_
_entity.id
_entity.type
_entity.pdbx_description
1 polymer ?
#
loop_
_entity_poly.entity_id
_entity_poly.type
_entity_poly.pdbx_seq_one_letter_code
_entity_poly.pdbx_strand_id
1 'polypeptide(L)'
;MKKIITAVALCIAAGALMGDVLNVKVWRGEKLAVLLSDEYHEIEGAAPGVSVETGAVLPVRYNKSPHSLEYALKADRAVLGSREPGRGFAVVTAAPDAKPGRYEFGQLVVTVLDRVLPQPREWKYYLDLWQHPWAVARVKGVKPFSKEHYAAMEPMWRMLSDAGQKTLTVTLVDQPWNHQCYDAYGSMVVHRKSADGKWSFDYSLFDEYVEFGRRCGLGPHISCYTMCPWGYMVDYIGPDGKVVRRSAKPGEPFFDEYWGDFLVDFSKHLESKGWLKDTYIAMDERSPDDLRYIAKFVRRVAPGLKIAMAGNRRPSEFSDIEIDSYSQAMAHINQPFLDEVPARQKEGKVTTYYICCGPDKPNTFMKSGPGEAFVCGFYPAACGLDGILRWAYNSWGSDALNDMTYSRWTAGDVALIYGDGSPSWRFLELRNGIVAAEKLRILREAGGQDAGIKELSAKFDAQKLIRGDNYEALRKAVMDFVNR
;
A
#
# COMPACT_ATOMS: atom_id res chain seq x y z
N MET A 1 80.50 29.60 6.54
CA MET A 1 79.61 29.57 5.32
C MET A 1 78.40 28.70 5.60
N LYS A 2 77.31 29.30 5.96
CA LYS A 2 76.02 28.57 6.24
C LYS A 2 75.24 28.45 4.91
N LYS A 3 74.98 27.24 4.49
CA LYS A 3 74.07 26.97 3.34
C LYS A 3 72.63 27.05 3.83
N ILE A 4 71.89 27.98 3.32
CA ILE A 4 70.43 28.11 3.48
C ILE A 4 69.82 27.13 2.46
N ILE A 5 69.07 26.14 2.96
CA ILE A 5 68.23 25.26 2.12
C ILE A 5 66.82 25.87 2.16
N THR A 6 66.38 26.41 1.03
CA THR A 6 65.06 26.91 0.80
C THR A 6 64.15 25.71 0.47
N ALA A 7 63.25 25.35 1.37
CA ALA A 7 62.21 24.36 1.10
C ALA A 7 61.10 25.03 0.28
N VAL A 8 60.93 24.60 -0.97
CA VAL A 8 59.78 24.94 -1.81
C VAL A 8 58.64 24.02 -1.41
N ALA A 9 57.64 24.59 -0.71
CA ALA A 9 56.40 23.89 -0.45
C ALA A 9 55.59 23.84 -1.74
N LEU A 10 55.47 22.61 -2.30
CA LEU A 10 54.59 22.33 -3.43
C LEU A 10 53.16 22.19 -2.86
N CYS A 11 52.39 23.26 -2.93
CA CYS A 11 50.95 23.18 -2.73
C CYS A 11 50.35 22.44 -3.94
N ILE A 12 50.14 21.15 -3.78
CA ILE A 12 49.27 20.38 -4.65
C ILE A 12 47.83 20.80 -4.22
N ALA A 13 47.24 21.71 -5.02
CA ALA A 13 45.80 21.94 -4.95
C ALA A 13 45.15 20.66 -5.47
N ALA A 14 44.70 19.83 -4.53
CA ALA A 14 43.74 18.77 -4.85
C ALA A 14 42.44 19.50 -5.26
N GLY A 15 42.30 19.74 -6.54
CA GLY A 15 41.01 20.05 -7.14
C GLY A 15 40.14 18.82 -6.98
N ALA A 16 39.38 18.75 -5.89
CA ALA A 16 38.29 17.81 -5.80
C ALA A 16 37.37 18.13 -7.00
N LEU A 17 37.26 17.20 -7.92
CA LEU A 17 36.17 17.16 -8.87
C LEU A 17 34.89 17.15 -8.02
N MET A 18 34.26 18.31 -7.85
CA MET A 18 32.95 18.43 -7.18
C MET A 18 31.96 17.71 -8.09
N GLY A 19 31.62 16.48 -7.78
CA GLY A 19 30.49 15.79 -8.40
C GLY A 19 29.22 16.63 -8.27
N ASP A 20 28.26 16.41 -9.14
CA ASP A 20 27.00 17.17 -9.14
C ASP A 20 26.32 17.13 -7.78
N VAL A 21 25.94 18.29 -7.24
CA VAL A 21 25.23 18.42 -5.96
C VAL A 21 23.77 18.05 -6.15
N LEU A 22 23.31 17.03 -5.40
CA LEU A 22 21.90 16.66 -5.37
C LEU A 22 21.14 17.60 -4.41
N ASN A 23 20.21 18.36 -4.96
CA ASN A 23 19.34 19.24 -4.18
C ASN A 23 17.97 18.60 -3.98
N VAL A 24 17.52 18.47 -2.74
CA VAL A 24 16.18 18.01 -2.40
C VAL A 24 15.48 19.03 -1.51
N LYS A 25 14.16 19.14 -1.67
CA LYS A 25 13.31 19.98 -0.83
C LYS A 25 12.32 19.07 -0.09
N VAL A 26 12.18 19.28 1.21
CA VAL A 26 11.25 18.55 2.07
C VAL A 26 10.46 19.52 2.95
N TRP A 27 9.27 19.09 3.36
CA TRP A 27 8.52 19.78 4.41
C TRP A 27 8.95 19.26 5.79
N ARG A 28 8.68 20.00 6.83
CA ARG A 28 8.79 19.52 8.22
C ARG A 28 7.82 18.33 8.41
N GLY A 29 8.25 17.28 9.11
CA GLY A 29 7.50 16.03 9.27
C GLY A 29 7.59 15.07 8.08
N GLU A 30 8.36 15.39 7.03
CA GLU A 30 8.50 14.56 5.84
C GLU A 30 9.65 13.57 5.95
N LYS A 31 9.43 12.38 5.39
CA LYS A 31 10.44 11.38 5.09
C LYS A 31 10.43 11.13 3.60
N LEU A 32 11.54 11.35 2.91
CA LEU A 32 11.68 11.27 1.45
C LEU A 32 12.81 10.31 1.08
N ALA A 33 12.53 9.32 0.23
CA ALA A 33 13.54 8.46 -0.36
C ALA A 33 13.98 9.00 -1.72
N VAL A 34 15.31 9.08 -1.95
CA VAL A 34 15.88 9.56 -3.21
C VAL A 34 16.98 8.63 -3.69
N LEU A 35 17.03 8.36 -5.00
CA LEU A 35 18.16 7.66 -5.61
C LEU A 35 19.37 8.59 -5.69
N LEU A 36 20.53 8.00 -5.47
CA LEU A 36 21.82 8.65 -5.63
C LEU A 36 22.44 8.25 -6.97
N SER A 37 23.31 9.08 -7.52
CA SER A 37 24.21 8.64 -8.60
C SER A 37 25.32 7.79 -8.02
N ASP A 38 25.99 6.98 -8.87
CA ASP A 38 27.08 6.09 -8.43
C ASP A 38 28.32 6.85 -7.91
N GLU A 39 28.33 8.18 -8.07
CA GLU A 39 29.39 9.10 -7.64
C GLU A 39 29.22 9.61 -6.19
N TYR A 40 28.10 9.31 -5.53
CA TYR A 40 27.82 9.81 -4.18
C TYR A 40 28.47 8.91 -3.13
N HIS A 41 29.53 9.39 -2.53
CA HIS A 41 30.22 8.81 -1.40
C HIS A 41 30.07 9.74 -0.18
N GLU A 42 29.75 9.21 0.99
CA GLU A 42 29.69 9.96 2.26
C GLU A 42 28.59 11.06 2.34
N ILE A 43 27.33 10.62 2.34
CA ILE A 43 26.18 11.54 2.46
C ILE A 43 25.49 11.42 3.84
N GLU A 44 25.92 10.47 4.67
CA GLU A 44 25.28 10.21 5.98
C GLU A 44 25.54 11.38 6.96
N GLY A 45 24.53 11.71 7.77
CA GLY A 45 24.66 12.73 8.78
C GLY A 45 23.36 13.10 9.44
N ALA A 46 23.49 13.88 10.51
CA ALA A 46 22.36 14.47 11.21
C ALA A 46 22.67 15.91 11.60
N ALA A 47 21.67 16.76 11.47
CA ALA A 47 21.63 18.11 12.01
C ALA A 47 20.38 18.21 12.90
N PRO A 48 20.24 19.25 13.76
CA PRO A 48 19.06 19.38 14.61
C PRO A 48 17.74 19.29 13.81
N GLY A 49 16.98 18.22 14.03
CA GLY A 49 15.72 17.94 13.35
C GLY A 49 15.82 17.43 11.91
N VAL A 50 17.00 17.21 11.33
CA VAL A 50 17.19 16.66 9.98
C VAL A 50 18.21 15.53 10.00
N SER A 51 17.85 14.37 9.45
CA SER A 51 18.77 13.23 9.30
C SER A 51 18.75 12.69 7.87
N VAL A 52 19.88 12.12 7.49
CA VAL A 52 20.07 11.42 6.22
C VAL A 52 20.68 10.05 6.52
N GLU A 53 20.00 9.01 6.09
CA GLU A 53 20.46 7.62 6.17
C GLU A 53 20.62 7.11 4.75
N THR A 54 21.71 6.39 4.47
CA THR A 54 21.99 5.86 3.15
C THR A 54 21.94 4.34 3.11
N GLY A 55 21.85 3.80 1.92
CA GLY A 55 21.84 2.36 1.68
C GLY A 55 21.99 2.03 0.20
N ALA A 56 21.81 0.76 -0.13
CA ALA A 56 21.87 0.27 -1.50
C ALA A 56 20.54 -0.34 -1.96
N VAL A 57 20.17 -0.05 -3.19
CA VAL A 57 19.08 -0.75 -3.90
C VAL A 57 19.69 -1.93 -4.63
N LEU A 58 19.49 -3.11 -4.08
CA LEU A 58 20.09 -4.35 -4.53
C LEU A 58 19.35 -4.95 -5.73
N PRO A 59 20.07 -5.66 -6.64
CA PRO A 59 19.44 -6.31 -7.78
C PRO A 59 18.63 -7.53 -7.35
N VAL A 60 17.45 -7.69 -7.97
CA VAL A 60 16.53 -8.81 -7.75
C VAL A 60 16.16 -9.41 -9.10
N ARG A 61 16.08 -10.74 -9.15
CA ARG A 61 15.66 -11.48 -10.32
C ARG A 61 14.16 -11.38 -10.57
N TYR A 62 13.77 -11.35 -11.81
CA TYR A 62 12.37 -11.44 -12.21
C TYR A 62 12.24 -11.99 -13.63
N ASN A 63 11.13 -12.64 -13.96
CA ASN A 63 10.81 -13.01 -15.34
C ASN A 63 10.35 -11.77 -16.13
N LYS A 64 10.75 -11.68 -17.41
CA LYS A 64 10.42 -10.53 -18.28
C LYS A 64 8.93 -10.44 -18.62
N SER A 65 8.25 -11.57 -18.62
CA SER A 65 6.80 -11.66 -18.81
C SER A 65 6.25 -12.87 -18.06
N PRO A 66 4.94 -12.91 -17.75
CA PRO A 66 4.30 -14.09 -17.17
C PRO A 66 4.61 -15.36 -17.98
N HIS A 67 4.93 -16.45 -17.29
CA HIS A 67 5.33 -17.75 -17.87
C HIS A 67 6.61 -17.73 -18.71
N SER A 68 7.36 -16.63 -18.78
CA SER A 68 8.65 -16.57 -19.46
C SER A 68 9.73 -17.33 -18.68
N LEU A 69 10.58 -18.04 -19.41
CA LEU A 69 11.84 -18.58 -18.89
C LEU A 69 13.01 -17.58 -19.04
N GLU A 70 12.75 -16.39 -19.59
CA GLU A 70 13.72 -15.33 -19.67
C GLU A 70 13.65 -14.47 -18.39
N TYR A 71 14.77 -14.39 -17.71
CA TYR A 71 14.95 -13.61 -16.50
C TYR A 71 15.79 -12.36 -16.74
N ALA A 72 15.55 -11.36 -15.92
CA ALA A 72 16.38 -10.17 -15.82
C ALA A 72 16.67 -9.86 -14.36
N LEU A 73 17.65 -8.99 -14.13
CA LEU A 73 17.94 -8.38 -12.83
C LEU A 73 17.55 -6.92 -12.88
N LYS A 74 16.95 -6.43 -11.81
CA LYS A 74 16.65 -5.00 -11.61
C LYS A 74 16.96 -4.61 -10.18
N ALA A 75 17.62 -3.47 -9.98
CA ALA A 75 17.79 -2.87 -8.67
C ALA A 75 16.41 -2.49 -8.12
N ASP A 76 15.96 -3.18 -7.07
CA ASP A 76 14.63 -2.98 -6.49
C ASP A 76 14.57 -3.15 -4.97
N ARG A 77 15.39 -4.02 -4.36
CA ARG A 77 15.39 -4.22 -2.90
C ARG A 77 16.22 -3.13 -2.22
N ALA A 78 15.57 -2.21 -1.52
CA ALA A 78 16.23 -1.09 -0.84
C ALA A 78 16.61 -1.47 0.61
N VAL A 79 17.91 -1.50 0.90
CA VAL A 79 18.44 -1.90 2.22
C VAL A 79 19.25 -0.76 2.80
N LEU A 80 18.73 -0.12 3.85
CA LEU A 80 19.43 0.92 4.59
C LEU A 80 20.68 0.35 5.29
N GLY A 81 21.74 1.13 5.32
CA GLY A 81 23.03 0.72 5.88
C GLY A 81 23.80 -0.33 5.06
N SER A 82 23.23 -0.84 3.95
CA SER A 82 23.94 -1.78 3.08
C SER A 82 25.02 -1.07 2.29
N ARG A 83 26.19 -1.72 2.22
CA ARG A 83 27.33 -1.35 1.39
C ARG A 83 27.58 -2.37 0.26
N GLU A 84 26.62 -3.27 0.05
CA GLU A 84 26.68 -4.22 -1.06
C GLU A 84 26.63 -3.48 -2.41
N PRO A 85 27.23 -4.05 -3.47
CA PRO A 85 27.15 -3.46 -4.80
C PRO A 85 25.70 -3.32 -5.25
N GLY A 86 25.28 -2.07 -5.49
CA GLY A 86 23.91 -1.71 -5.87
C GLY A 86 23.83 -0.22 -6.15
N ARG A 87 22.63 0.24 -6.54
CA ARG A 87 22.40 1.66 -6.76
C ARG A 87 22.19 2.36 -5.40
N GLY A 88 22.99 3.37 -5.12
CA GLY A 88 22.85 4.15 -3.88
C GLY A 88 21.48 4.83 -3.74
N PHE A 89 21.00 4.94 -2.52
CA PHE A 89 19.84 5.77 -2.18
C PHE A 89 20.04 6.40 -0.80
N ALA A 90 19.29 7.50 -0.58
CA ALA A 90 19.22 8.14 0.72
C ALA A 90 17.77 8.28 1.17
N VAL A 91 17.55 8.21 2.47
CA VAL A 91 16.30 8.59 3.13
C VAL A 91 16.55 9.86 3.93
N VAL A 92 15.92 10.95 3.49
CA VAL A 92 15.95 12.24 4.17
C VAL A 92 14.75 12.30 5.10
N THR A 93 14.98 12.59 6.38
CA THR A 93 13.93 12.78 7.38
C THR A 93 14.04 14.18 7.97
N ALA A 94 12.98 14.98 7.84
CA ALA A 94 12.85 16.26 8.53
C ALA A 94 11.80 16.12 9.65
N ALA A 95 12.20 16.32 10.89
CA ALA A 95 11.28 16.26 12.04
C ALA A 95 10.20 17.36 11.93
N PRO A 96 9.04 17.20 12.59
CA PRO A 96 7.99 18.23 12.58
C PRO A 96 8.41 19.59 13.13
N ASP A 97 9.40 19.60 14.02
CA ASP A 97 10.01 20.78 14.67
C ASP A 97 11.34 21.21 14.02
N ALA A 98 11.76 20.57 12.91
CA ALA A 98 12.95 20.96 12.16
C ALA A 98 12.86 22.45 11.77
N LYS A 99 13.95 23.18 11.89
CA LYS A 99 13.99 24.58 11.46
C LYS A 99 14.02 24.66 9.94
N PRO A 100 13.21 25.54 9.32
CA PRO A 100 13.35 25.82 7.90
C PRO A 100 14.75 26.34 7.58
N GLY A 101 15.30 25.88 6.45
CA GLY A 101 16.66 26.26 6.07
C GLY A 101 17.35 25.23 5.19
N ARG A 102 18.61 25.48 4.90
CA ARG A 102 19.46 24.64 4.07
C ARG A 102 20.43 23.86 4.94
N TYR A 103 20.49 22.55 4.72
CA TYR A 103 21.35 21.61 5.42
C TYR A 103 22.21 20.87 4.38
N GLU A 104 23.50 20.75 4.66
CA GLU A 104 24.47 20.14 3.74
C GLU A 104 25.00 18.84 4.33
N PHE A 105 24.89 17.75 3.57
CA PHE A 105 25.38 16.42 3.90
C PHE A 105 26.24 15.93 2.74
N GLY A 106 27.50 16.36 2.70
CA GLY A 106 28.40 16.11 1.56
C GLY A 106 27.80 16.66 0.25
N GLN A 107 27.55 15.77 -0.70
CA GLN A 107 26.98 16.14 -2.02
C GLN A 107 25.44 16.27 -2.01
N LEU A 108 24.78 15.97 -0.89
CA LEU A 108 23.32 16.14 -0.74
C LEU A 108 23.01 17.44 0.01
N VAL A 109 22.24 18.30 -0.61
CA VAL A 109 21.71 19.51 0.00
C VAL A 109 20.21 19.36 0.22
N VAL A 110 19.81 19.44 1.49
CA VAL A 110 18.42 19.36 1.92
C VAL A 110 17.91 20.76 2.25
N THR A 111 16.87 21.21 1.58
CA THR A 111 16.16 22.43 1.94
C THR A 111 14.86 22.06 2.66
N VAL A 112 14.79 22.37 3.96
CA VAL A 112 13.56 22.23 4.75
C VAL A 112 12.70 23.47 4.53
N LEU A 113 11.50 23.27 4.00
CA LEU A 113 10.53 24.34 3.75
C LEU A 113 9.71 24.63 5.01
N ASP A 114 9.24 25.87 5.18
CA ASP A 114 8.39 26.27 6.30
C ASP A 114 6.93 25.85 6.10
N ARG A 115 6.73 24.55 5.99
CA ARG A 115 5.43 23.88 5.90
C ARG A 115 5.51 22.57 6.68
N VAL A 116 4.38 22.13 7.24
CA VAL A 116 4.33 20.88 8.04
C VAL A 116 3.49 19.85 7.32
N LEU A 117 4.07 18.67 7.16
CA LEU A 117 3.34 17.46 6.79
C LEU A 117 2.86 16.79 8.09
N PRO A 118 1.55 16.54 8.27
CA PRO A 118 1.04 15.82 9.43
C PRO A 118 1.59 14.39 9.52
N GLN A 119 1.40 13.75 10.68
CA GLN A 119 1.77 12.34 10.84
C GLN A 119 0.94 11.44 9.89
N PRO A 120 1.49 10.33 9.38
CA PRO A 120 0.81 9.46 8.40
C PRO A 120 -0.60 9.00 8.81
N ARG A 121 -0.83 8.76 10.10
CA ARG A 121 -2.15 8.43 10.64
C ARG A 121 -3.20 9.52 10.44
N GLU A 122 -2.76 10.78 10.33
CA GLU A 122 -3.62 11.98 10.17
C GLU A 122 -3.86 12.32 8.70
N TRP A 123 -3.13 11.67 7.77
CA TRP A 123 -3.35 11.87 6.33
C TRP A 123 -4.77 11.49 5.95
N LYS A 124 -5.35 12.23 5.02
CA LYS A 124 -6.65 11.90 4.47
C LYS A 124 -6.58 10.93 3.30
N TYR A 125 -5.39 10.71 2.77
CA TYR A 125 -5.17 9.74 1.73
C TYR A 125 -5.57 8.33 2.19
N TYR A 126 -6.40 7.66 1.42
CA TYR A 126 -6.90 6.32 1.72
C TYR A 126 -6.01 5.26 1.04
N LEU A 127 -5.02 4.77 1.76
CA LEU A 127 -4.17 3.68 1.31
C LEU A 127 -4.76 2.35 1.78
N ASP A 128 -4.92 1.40 0.84
CA ASP A 128 -5.37 0.03 1.10
C ASP A 128 -4.46 -0.97 0.38
N LEU A 129 -3.38 -1.37 1.04
CA LEU A 129 -2.51 -2.46 0.58
C LEU A 129 -2.83 -3.71 1.39
N TRP A 130 -3.28 -4.79 0.75
CA TRP A 130 -3.68 -6.01 1.44
C TRP A 130 -2.49 -6.75 2.02
N GLN A 131 -2.59 -7.06 3.32
CA GLN A 131 -1.56 -7.76 4.07
C GLN A 131 -1.78 -9.27 4.01
N HIS A 132 -0.69 -10.04 3.92
CA HIS A 132 -0.71 -11.50 3.91
C HIS A 132 0.10 -12.09 5.07
N PRO A 133 -0.49 -12.23 6.28
CA PRO A 133 0.24 -12.71 7.45
C PRO A 133 0.81 -14.12 7.28
N TRP A 134 0.09 -15.05 6.66
CA TRP A 134 0.59 -16.43 6.48
C TRP A 134 1.87 -16.50 5.63
N ALA A 135 2.03 -15.61 4.65
CA ALA A 135 3.27 -15.51 3.89
C ALA A 135 4.46 -15.12 4.78
N VAL A 136 4.26 -14.23 5.76
CA VAL A 136 5.30 -13.88 6.73
C VAL A 136 5.67 -15.10 7.58
N ALA A 137 4.68 -15.87 8.07
CA ALA A 137 4.93 -17.05 8.88
C ALA A 137 5.80 -18.08 8.14
N ARG A 138 5.47 -18.38 6.88
CA ARG A 138 6.26 -19.28 6.03
C ARG A 138 7.69 -18.77 5.83
N VAL A 139 7.83 -17.51 5.40
CA VAL A 139 9.15 -16.94 5.07
C VAL A 139 10.06 -16.85 6.29
N LYS A 140 9.49 -16.59 7.48
CA LYS A 140 10.23 -16.54 8.73
C LYS A 140 10.37 -17.90 9.41
N GLY A 141 9.72 -18.97 8.90
CA GLY A 141 9.77 -20.30 9.48
C GLY A 141 9.16 -20.39 10.88
N VAL A 142 8.13 -19.60 11.16
CA VAL A 142 7.48 -19.51 12.47
C VAL A 142 6.04 -20.00 12.41
N LYS A 143 5.50 -20.44 13.56
CA LYS A 143 4.10 -20.82 13.65
C LYS A 143 3.19 -19.60 13.41
N PRO A 144 2.18 -19.69 12.52
CA PRO A 144 1.24 -18.61 12.31
C PRO A 144 0.62 -18.11 13.64
N PHE A 145 0.59 -16.81 13.82
CA PHE A 145 0.04 -16.08 14.97
C PHE A 145 0.67 -16.48 16.33
N SER A 146 1.90 -16.98 16.32
CA SER A 146 2.71 -17.09 17.52
C SER A 146 3.32 -15.73 17.88
N LYS A 147 3.88 -15.61 19.08
CA LYS A 147 4.59 -14.39 19.51
C LYS A 147 5.72 -14.01 18.54
N GLU A 148 6.45 -15.01 18.05
CA GLU A 148 7.54 -14.83 17.06
C GLU A 148 7.01 -14.33 15.73
N HIS A 149 5.82 -14.80 15.33
CA HIS A 149 5.17 -14.34 14.10
C HIS A 149 4.74 -12.87 14.19
N TYR A 150 4.12 -12.46 15.30
CA TYR A 150 3.78 -11.06 15.53
C TYR A 150 5.02 -10.17 15.57
N ALA A 151 6.10 -10.61 16.21
CA ALA A 151 7.37 -9.89 16.21
C ALA A 151 7.97 -9.74 14.80
N ALA A 152 7.81 -10.76 13.95
CA ALA A 152 8.26 -10.71 12.56
C ALA A 152 7.40 -9.79 11.68
N MET A 153 6.10 -9.71 11.91
CA MET A 153 5.19 -8.82 11.17
C MET A 153 5.33 -7.35 11.58
N GLU A 154 5.64 -7.06 12.84
CA GLU A 154 5.60 -5.71 13.41
C GLU A 154 6.37 -4.68 12.58
N PRO A 155 7.65 -4.86 12.20
CA PRO A 155 8.37 -3.87 11.41
C PRO A 155 7.73 -3.63 10.03
N MET A 156 7.15 -4.66 9.41
CA MET A 156 6.49 -4.56 8.11
C MET A 156 5.16 -3.78 8.21
N TRP A 157 4.36 -4.02 9.27
CA TRP A 157 3.10 -3.31 9.50
C TRP A 157 3.35 -1.85 9.92
N ARG A 158 4.40 -1.59 10.69
CA ARG A 158 4.81 -0.21 11.03
C ARG A 158 5.26 0.56 9.78
N MET A 159 6.03 -0.07 8.88
CA MET A 159 6.42 0.55 7.60
C MET A 159 5.19 0.87 6.74
N LEU A 160 4.18 0.01 6.73
CA LEU A 160 2.93 0.24 6.03
C LEU A 160 2.11 1.37 6.67
N SER A 161 2.09 1.45 8.02
CA SER A 161 1.53 2.58 8.77
C SER A 161 2.21 3.90 8.42
N ASP A 162 3.55 3.91 8.29
CA ASP A 162 4.33 5.09 7.87
C ASP A 162 4.05 5.53 6.42
N ALA A 163 3.41 4.68 5.63
CA ALA A 163 2.89 5.03 4.31
C ALA A 163 1.43 5.53 4.34
N GLY A 164 0.79 5.54 5.52
CA GLY A 164 -0.58 6.06 5.71
C GLY A 164 -1.69 5.03 5.51
N GLN A 165 -1.41 3.72 5.70
CA GLN A 165 -2.40 2.64 5.58
C GLN A 165 -3.64 2.88 6.43
N LYS A 166 -4.83 2.76 5.81
CA LYS A 166 -6.13 2.99 6.48
C LYS A 166 -6.89 1.72 6.79
N THR A 167 -6.53 0.60 6.17
CA THR A 167 -7.26 -0.65 6.30
C THR A 167 -6.40 -1.78 6.85
N LEU A 168 -7.02 -2.64 7.64
CA LEU A 168 -6.47 -3.93 8.02
C LEU A 168 -7.23 -5.02 7.25
N THR A 169 -6.51 -5.83 6.47
CA THR A 169 -7.08 -6.95 5.72
C THR A 169 -7.30 -8.13 6.64
N VAL A 170 -8.53 -8.59 6.76
CA VAL A 170 -8.96 -9.75 7.56
C VAL A 170 -9.69 -10.74 6.67
N THR A 171 -9.52 -12.02 6.91
CA THR A 171 -10.23 -13.07 6.18
C THR A 171 -11.23 -13.79 7.09
N LEU A 172 -12.49 -13.87 6.62
CA LEU A 172 -13.60 -14.54 7.33
C LEU A 172 -13.76 -16.01 6.93
N VAL A 173 -13.09 -16.40 5.85
CA VAL A 173 -13.13 -17.76 5.26
C VAL A 173 -11.73 -18.18 4.85
N ASP A 174 -11.53 -19.48 4.71
CA ASP A 174 -10.31 -20.03 4.13
C ASP A 174 -10.28 -19.75 2.61
N GLN A 175 -9.10 -19.39 2.11
CA GLN A 175 -8.86 -19.19 0.67
C GLN A 175 -9.89 -18.30 -0.04
N PRO A 176 -10.13 -17.06 0.42
CA PRO A 176 -11.14 -16.18 -0.17
C PRO A 176 -10.92 -15.95 -1.68
N TRP A 177 -9.67 -16.04 -2.15
CA TRP A 177 -9.27 -15.85 -3.56
C TRP A 177 -8.82 -17.15 -4.26
N ASN A 178 -9.22 -18.33 -3.75
CA ASN A 178 -9.06 -19.62 -4.40
C ASN A 178 -7.66 -19.86 -5.00
N HIS A 179 -6.64 -20.01 -4.17
CA HIS A 179 -5.24 -20.29 -4.58
C HIS A 179 -4.58 -19.23 -5.49
N GLN A 180 -5.04 -17.99 -5.43
CA GLN A 180 -4.39 -16.89 -6.15
C GLN A 180 -2.98 -16.61 -5.64
N CYS A 181 -2.73 -16.80 -4.35
CA CYS A 181 -1.47 -16.58 -3.67
C CYS A 181 -0.67 -17.88 -3.52
N TYR A 182 0.64 -17.76 -3.29
CA TYR A 182 1.50 -18.89 -3.01
C TYR A 182 1.14 -19.56 -1.67
N ASP A 183 0.98 -18.73 -0.63
CA ASP A 183 0.51 -19.18 0.67
C ASP A 183 -1.02 -19.12 0.74
N ALA A 184 -1.62 -20.10 1.41
CA ALA A 184 -3.04 -20.06 1.68
C ALA A 184 -3.38 -18.97 2.70
N TYR A 185 -4.41 -18.19 2.44
CA TYR A 185 -5.08 -17.45 3.51
C TYR A 185 -5.97 -18.39 4.32
N GLY A 186 -5.83 -18.40 5.63
CA GLY A 186 -6.76 -19.07 6.53
C GLY A 186 -7.88 -18.13 6.97
N SER A 187 -8.95 -18.68 7.53
CA SER A 187 -9.95 -17.87 8.23
C SER A 187 -9.43 -17.36 9.58
N MET A 188 -9.73 -16.13 9.91
CA MET A 188 -9.45 -15.56 11.24
C MET A 188 -10.63 -15.74 12.21
N VAL A 189 -11.73 -16.33 11.75
CA VAL A 189 -12.89 -16.69 12.57
C VAL A 189 -13.14 -18.18 12.44
N VAL A 190 -13.35 -18.87 13.55
CA VAL A 190 -13.72 -20.29 13.51
C VAL A 190 -15.23 -20.43 13.57
N HIS A 191 -15.82 -20.97 12.52
CA HIS A 191 -17.25 -21.26 12.44
C HIS A 191 -17.50 -22.72 12.90
N ARG A 192 -18.47 -22.94 13.79
CA ARG A 192 -18.83 -24.27 14.29
C ARG A 192 -20.34 -24.47 14.20
N LYS A 193 -20.75 -25.66 13.80
CA LYS A 193 -22.15 -26.08 13.81
C LYS A 193 -22.32 -27.27 14.73
N SER A 194 -23.18 -27.16 15.76
CA SER A 194 -23.49 -28.22 16.70
C SER A 194 -24.49 -29.23 16.14
N ALA A 195 -24.68 -30.34 16.83
CA ALA A 195 -25.61 -31.43 16.43
C ALA A 195 -27.08 -30.96 16.38
N ASP A 196 -27.45 -29.99 17.21
CA ASP A 196 -28.80 -29.38 17.22
C ASP A 196 -28.94 -28.24 16.15
N GLY A 197 -27.93 -28.09 15.28
CA GLY A 197 -27.95 -27.17 14.15
C GLY A 197 -27.57 -25.72 14.47
N LYS A 198 -27.20 -25.39 15.72
CA LYS A 198 -26.83 -24.05 16.12
C LYS A 198 -25.41 -23.71 15.69
N TRP A 199 -25.23 -22.45 15.26
CA TRP A 199 -23.93 -21.91 14.95
C TRP A 199 -23.28 -21.27 16.19
N SER A 200 -21.95 -21.32 16.24
CA SER A 200 -21.12 -20.60 17.21
C SER A 200 -19.83 -20.16 16.53
N PHE A 201 -19.26 -19.04 16.99
CA PHE A 201 -18.12 -18.38 16.35
C PHE A 201 -17.04 -18.08 17.37
N ASP A 202 -15.78 -18.32 16.98
CA ASP A 202 -14.64 -17.98 17.80
C ASP A 202 -13.85 -16.87 17.11
N TYR A 203 -13.83 -15.70 17.72
CA TYR A 203 -13.19 -14.47 17.23
C TYR A 203 -11.80 -14.24 17.83
N SER A 204 -11.25 -15.18 18.59
CA SER A 204 -9.99 -14.98 19.33
C SER A 204 -8.85 -14.52 18.43
N LEU A 205 -8.66 -15.18 17.26
CA LEU A 205 -7.62 -14.81 16.32
C LEU A 205 -7.93 -13.48 15.61
N PHE A 206 -9.20 -13.25 15.25
CA PHE A 206 -9.65 -11.98 14.67
C PHE A 206 -9.33 -10.81 15.60
N ASP A 207 -9.69 -10.91 16.86
CA ASP A 207 -9.46 -9.88 17.87
C ASP A 207 -7.97 -9.59 18.06
N GLU A 208 -7.18 -10.65 18.27
CA GLU A 208 -5.74 -10.53 18.47
C GLU A 208 -5.05 -9.85 17.29
N TYR A 209 -5.42 -10.23 16.06
CA TYR A 209 -4.84 -9.65 14.85
C TYR A 209 -5.26 -8.19 14.62
N VAL A 210 -6.52 -7.85 14.87
CA VAL A 210 -7.01 -6.46 14.77
C VAL A 210 -6.31 -5.58 15.80
N GLU A 211 -6.22 -6.03 17.05
CA GLU A 211 -5.51 -5.29 18.11
C GLU A 211 -4.02 -5.12 17.80
N PHE A 212 -3.37 -6.16 17.25
CA PHE A 212 -1.99 -6.08 16.79
C PHE A 212 -1.83 -5.06 15.67
N GLY A 213 -2.67 -5.09 14.63
CA GLY A 213 -2.63 -4.14 13.52
C GLY A 213 -2.77 -2.70 14.00
N ARG A 214 -3.70 -2.44 14.92
CA ARG A 214 -3.90 -1.11 15.54
C ARG A 214 -2.69 -0.66 16.38
N ARG A 215 -2.05 -1.57 17.12
CA ARG A 215 -0.79 -1.26 17.83
C ARG A 215 0.35 -0.90 16.87
N CYS A 216 0.37 -1.48 15.68
CA CYS A 216 1.32 -1.10 14.62
C CYS A 216 0.96 0.23 13.93
N GLY A 217 -0.21 0.81 14.21
CA GLY A 217 -0.69 2.07 13.64
C GLY A 217 -1.53 1.90 12.37
N LEU A 218 -1.96 0.68 12.03
CA LEU A 218 -2.89 0.44 10.91
C LEU A 218 -4.32 0.77 11.30
N GLY A 219 -5.12 1.18 10.34
CA GLY A 219 -6.52 1.43 10.57
C GLY A 219 -6.92 2.91 10.40
N PRO A 220 -8.14 3.25 10.81
CA PRO A 220 -9.05 2.52 11.72
C PRO A 220 -9.87 1.40 11.06
N HIS A 221 -9.92 1.32 9.72
CA HIS A 221 -10.83 0.46 8.99
C HIS A 221 -10.40 -1.03 9.03
N ILE A 222 -11.39 -1.92 9.11
CA ILE A 222 -11.21 -3.37 9.08
C ILE A 222 -11.96 -3.89 7.85
N SER A 223 -11.24 -4.39 6.85
CA SER A 223 -11.81 -4.95 5.62
C SER A 223 -11.87 -6.47 5.73
N CYS A 224 -13.09 -7.00 5.91
CA CYS A 224 -13.36 -8.41 6.15
C CYS A 224 -13.70 -9.14 4.85
N TYR A 225 -12.75 -9.89 4.32
CA TYR A 225 -12.88 -10.71 3.11
C TYR A 225 -13.28 -12.15 3.48
N THR A 226 -14.30 -12.75 2.98
CA THR A 226 -15.37 -12.21 2.14
C THR A 226 -16.57 -13.15 2.27
N MET A 227 -17.77 -12.62 2.13
CA MET A 227 -18.99 -13.44 2.05
C MET A 227 -19.16 -14.15 0.69
N CYS A 228 -18.34 -13.81 -0.30
CA CYS A 228 -18.37 -14.39 -1.63
C CYS A 228 -16.98 -14.84 -2.10
N PRO A 229 -16.38 -15.87 -1.49
CA PRO A 229 -15.10 -16.39 -1.92
C PRO A 229 -15.13 -16.85 -3.38
N TRP A 230 -13.99 -16.78 -4.07
CA TRP A 230 -13.87 -17.31 -5.42
C TRP A 230 -14.08 -18.83 -5.36
N GLY A 231 -15.11 -19.34 -6.06
CA GLY A 231 -15.52 -20.74 -5.96
C GLY A 231 -16.62 -21.02 -4.92
N TYR A 232 -17.07 -20.01 -4.17
CA TYR A 232 -18.18 -20.06 -3.21
C TYR A 232 -18.02 -21.05 -2.05
N MET A 233 -16.82 -21.59 -1.84
CA MET A 233 -16.59 -22.59 -0.79
C MET A 233 -16.34 -21.92 0.56
N VAL A 234 -16.99 -22.44 1.61
CA VAL A 234 -16.76 -22.07 3.01
C VAL A 234 -16.48 -23.33 3.83
N ASP A 235 -15.65 -23.17 4.86
CA ASP A 235 -15.28 -24.22 5.78
C ASP A 235 -15.85 -23.94 7.17
N TYR A 236 -16.31 -25.00 7.85
CA TYR A 236 -16.75 -24.93 9.25
C TYR A 236 -16.49 -26.24 9.97
N ILE A 237 -16.46 -26.24 11.29
CA ILE A 237 -16.33 -27.43 12.11
C ILE A 237 -17.73 -28.01 12.36
N GLY A 238 -17.93 -29.23 11.89
CA GLY A 238 -19.18 -29.97 12.09
C GLY A 238 -19.34 -30.56 13.50
N PRO A 239 -20.49 -31.21 13.78
CA PRO A 239 -20.80 -31.77 15.08
C PRO A 239 -19.81 -32.86 15.55
N ASP A 240 -19.15 -33.53 14.62
CA ASP A 240 -18.13 -34.55 14.89
C ASP A 240 -16.72 -33.98 15.10
N GLY A 241 -16.59 -32.64 15.12
CA GLY A 241 -15.33 -31.95 15.27
C GLY A 241 -14.48 -31.88 13.99
N LYS A 242 -14.99 -32.40 12.87
CA LYS A 242 -14.27 -32.36 11.59
C LYS A 242 -14.62 -31.13 10.77
N VAL A 243 -13.69 -30.73 9.90
CA VAL A 243 -13.92 -29.67 8.92
C VAL A 243 -14.88 -30.15 7.84
N VAL A 244 -15.94 -29.39 7.63
CA VAL A 244 -16.91 -29.57 6.55
C VAL A 244 -16.70 -28.44 5.55
N ARG A 245 -16.48 -28.79 4.29
CA ARG A 245 -16.39 -27.83 3.17
C ARG A 245 -17.67 -27.88 2.36
N ARG A 246 -18.31 -26.73 2.17
CA ARG A 246 -19.58 -26.65 1.45
C ARG A 246 -19.69 -25.36 0.63
N SER A 247 -20.43 -25.43 -0.50
CA SER A 247 -20.78 -24.26 -1.28
C SER A 247 -21.79 -23.38 -0.54
N ALA A 248 -21.48 -22.08 -0.44
CA ALA A 248 -22.36 -21.02 0.06
C ALA A 248 -22.50 -19.95 -1.02
N LYS A 249 -23.22 -20.28 -2.08
CA LYS A 249 -23.45 -19.35 -3.20
C LYS A 249 -24.57 -18.36 -2.84
N PRO A 250 -24.41 -17.06 -3.09
CA PRO A 250 -25.45 -16.07 -2.88
C PRO A 250 -26.78 -16.48 -3.54
N GLY A 251 -27.88 -16.38 -2.79
CA GLY A 251 -29.21 -16.80 -3.22
C GLY A 251 -29.56 -18.26 -2.91
N GLU A 252 -28.63 -19.09 -2.46
CA GLU A 252 -28.91 -20.44 -2.01
C GLU A 252 -29.29 -20.46 -0.52
N PRO A 253 -30.20 -21.37 -0.05
CA PRO A 253 -30.63 -21.41 1.34
C PRO A 253 -29.48 -21.57 2.35
N PHE A 254 -28.42 -22.29 1.98
CA PHE A 254 -27.26 -22.47 2.85
C PHE A 254 -26.43 -21.19 3.00
N PHE A 255 -26.40 -20.31 1.99
CA PHE A 255 -25.78 -19.01 2.13
C PHE A 255 -26.45 -18.19 3.24
N ASP A 256 -27.78 -18.12 3.21
CA ASP A 256 -28.54 -17.37 4.19
C ASP A 256 -28.42 -17.97 5.60
N GLU A 257 -28.40 -19.30 5.70
CA GLU A 257 -28.15 -20.01 6.95
C GLU A 257 -26.76 -19.73 7.53
N TYR A 258 -25.71 -19.89 6.71
CA TYR A 258 -24.33 -19.76 7.15
C TYR A 258 -23.98 -18.33 7.56
N TRP A 259 -24.37 -17.37 6.73
CA TRP A 259 -24.02 -15.96 6.95
C TRP A 259 -25.02 -15.20 7.83
N GLY A 260 -26.28 -15.66 7.94
CA GLY A 260 -27.29 -14.98 8.72
C GLY A 260 -26.97 -14.93 10.21
N ASP A 261 -26.78 -16.09 10.83
CA ASP A 261 -26.41 -16.19 12.24
C ASP A 261 -25.05 -15.54 12.51
N PHE A 262 -24.08 -15.72 11.56
CA PHE A 262 -22.76 -15.09 11.67
C PHE A 262 -22.86 -13.57 11.73
N LEU A 263 -23.55 -12.93 10.79
CA LEU A 263 -23.63 -11.47 10.75
C LEU A 263 -24.28 -10.86 11.98
N VAL A 264 -25.32 -11.52 12.52
CA VAL A 264 -25.98 -11.09 13.76
C VAL A 264 -25.02 -11.17 14.95
N ASP A 265 -24.32 -12.27 15.10
CA ASP A 265 -23.37 -12.50 16.20
C ASP A 265 -22.14 -11.61 16.05
N PHE A 266 -21.56 -11.53 14.84
CA PHE A 266 -20.41 -10.70 14.53
C PHE A 266 -20.67 -9.21 14.76
N SER A 267 -21.87 -8.70 14.39
CA SER A 267 -22.22 -7.31 14.66
C SER A 267 -22.23 -7.00 16.15
N LYS A 268 -22.78 -7.90 16.99
CA LYS A 268 -22.78 -7.73 18.46
C LYS A 268 -21.36 -7.78 19.02
N HIS A 269 -20.53 -8.71 18.50
CA HIS A 269 -19.13 -8.82 18.88
C HIS A 269 -18.38 -7.51 18.55
N LEU A 270 -18.49 -7.04 17.32
CA LEU A 270 -17.86 -5.78 16.87
C LEU A 270 -18.35 -4.57 17.66
N GLU A 271 -19.65 -4.52 18.00
CA GLU A 271 -20.23 -3.47 18.84
C GLU A 271 -19.60 -3.49 20.24
N SER A 272 -19.48 -4.67 20.86
CA SER A 272 -18.83 -4.85 22.16
C SER A 272 -17.37 -4.39 22.19
N LYS A 273 -16.66 -4.49 21.05
CA LYS A 273 -15.29 -4.01 20.85
C LYS A 273 -15.21 -2.52 20.43
N GLY A 274 -16.33 -1.90 20.11
CA GLY A 274 -16.37 -0.54 19.55
C GLY A 274 -15.84 -0.44 18.12
N TRP A 275 -15.85 -1.53 17.35
CA TRP A 275 -15.27 -1.64 16.01
C TRP A 275 -16.31 -1.64 14.88
N LEU A 276 -17.60 -1.77 15.19
CA LEU A 276 -18.67 -1.94 14.19
C LEU A 276 -18.66 -0.85 13.12
N LYS A 277 -18.55 0.43 13.53
CA LYS A 277 -18.53 1.58 12.61
C LYS A 277 -17.33 1.62 11.66
N ASP A 278 -16.24 0.91 11.99
CA ASP A 278 -14.99 0.87 11.24
C ASP A 278 -14.85 -0.42 10.41
N THR A 279 -15.82 -1.35 10.52
CA THR A 279 -15.76 -2.67 9.86
C THR A 279 -16.56 -2.68 8.56
N TYR A 280 -15.93 -3.23 7.52
CA TYR A 280 -16.51 -3.42 6.20
C TYR A 280 -16.58 -4.91 5.88
N ILE A 281 -17.74 -5.35 5.38
CA ILE A 281 -17.82 -6.59 4.60
C ILE A 281 -17.27 -6.25 3.22
N ALA A 282 -16.11 -6.84 2.92
CA ALA A 282 -15.36 -6.53 1.73
C ALA A 282 -15.57 -7.60 0.65
N MET A 283 -15.78 -7.15 -0.57
CA MET A 283 -16.01 -7.98 -1.75
C MET A 283 -15.08 -7.55 -2.87
N ASP A 284 -14.55 -8.54 -3.57
CA ASP A 284 -13.69 -8.36 -4.73
C ASP A 284 -14.51 -8.46 -6.03
N GLU A 285 -13.88 -8.58 -7.18
CA GLU A 285 -14.45 -8.65 -8.54
C GLU A 285 -15.42 -9.84 -8.72
N ARG A 286 -16.64 -9.69 -8.19
CA ARG A 286 -17.70 -10.71 -8.28
C ARG A 286 -18.78 -10.29 -9.28
N SER A 287 -19.69 -11.22 -9.61
CA SER A 287 -20.81 -10.90 -10.48
C SER A 287 -21.69 -9.80 -9.86
N PRO A 288 -22.27 -8.90 -10.68
CA PRO A 288 -23.16 -7.86 -10.14
C PRO A 288 -24.35 -8.42 -9.34
N ASP A 289 -24.84 -9.58 -9.69
CA ASP A 289 -25.99 -10.21 -9.03
C ASP A 289 -25.59 -10.73 -7.64
N ASP A 290 -24.42 -11.38 -7.52
CA ASP A 290 -23.86 -11.79 -6.22
C ASP A 290 -23.65 -10.58 -5.31
N LEU A 291 -23.04 -9.51 -5.85
CA LEU A 291 -22.78 -8.27 -5.08
C LEU A 291 -24.08 -7.62 -4.58
N ARG A 292 -25.10 -7.55 -5.44
CA ARG A 292 -26.43 -7.01 -5.05
C ARG A 292 -27.11 -7.88 -3.99
N TYR A 293 -27.05 -9.20 -4.17
CA TYR A 293 -27.65 -10.12 -3.19
C TYR A 293 -27.00 -9.92 -1.81
N ILE A 294 -25.67 -9.95 -1.76
CA ILE A 294 -24.92 -9.81 -0.50
C ILE A 294 -25.17 -8.44 0.14
N ALA A 295 -25.11 -7.36 -0.63
CA ALA A 295 -25.33 -6.03 -0.08
C ALA A 295 -26.72 -5.88 0.53
N LYS A 296 -27.79 -6.36 -0.16
CA LYS A 296 -29.15 -6.38 0.37
C LYS A 296 -29.28 -7.29 1.58
N PHE A 297 -28.59 -8.44 1.58
CA PHE A 297 -28.58 -9.35 2.70
C PHE A 297 -27.93 -8.73 3.94
N VAL A 298 -26.75 -8.12 3.81
CA VAL A 298 -26.06 -7.44 4.90
C VAL A 298 -26.92 -6.31 5.47
N ARG A 299 -27.52 -5.46 4.62
CA ARG A 299 -28.37 -4.37 5.08
C ARG A 299 -29.63 -4.85 5.82
N ARG A 300 -30.17 -6.01 5.44
CA ARG A 300 -31.32 -6.64 6.13
C ARG A 300 -30.93 -7.24 7.48
N VAL A 301 -29.79 -7.92 7.56
CA VAL A 301 -29.41 -8.75 8.72
C VAL A 301 -28.54 -7.98 9.72
N ALA A 302 -27.63 -7.15 9.24
CA ALA A 302 -26.64 -6.41 10.03
C ALA A 302 -26.44 -4.99 9.48
N PRO A 303 -27.45 -4.10 9.58
CA PRO A 303 -27.45 -2.77 8.92
C PRO A 303 -26.34 -1.84 9.42
N GLY A 304 -25.73 -2.11 10.57
CA GLY A 304 -24.60 -1.36 11.10
C GLY A 304 -23.25 -1.65 10.43
N LEU A 305 -23.14 -2.75 9.68
CA LEU A 305 -21.93 -3.09 8.93
C LEU A 305 -21.86 -2.29 7.63
N LYS A 306 -20.66 -1.85 7.31
CA LYS A 306 -20.38 -1.17 6.04
C LYS A 306 -20.02 -2.16 4.94
N ILE A 307 -20.12 -1.72 3.69
CA ILE A 307 -19.83 -2.52 2.50
C ILE A 307 -18.69 -1.89 1.72
N ALA A 308 -17.65 -2.67 1.45
CA ALA A 308 -16.56 -2.31 0.56
C ALA A 308 -16.58 -3.19 -0.69
N MET A 309 -16.36 -2.59 -1.86
CA MET A 309 -16.28 -3.30 -3.14
C MET A 309 -15.09 -2.81 -3.95
N ALA A 310 -14.46 -3.75 -4.68
CA ALA A 310 -13.52 -3.44 -5.76
C ALA A 310 -14.09 -4.00 -7.07
N GLY A 311 -13.97 -3.22 -8.17
CA GLY A 311 -14.54 -3.68 -9.44
C GLY A 311 -14.30 -2.73 -10.61
N ASN A 312 -14.94 -3.07 -11.72
CA ASN A 312 -14.77 -2.42 -13.02
C ASN A 312 -16.03 -1.69 -13.52
N ARG A 313 -17.07 -1.59 -12.70
CA ARG A 313 -18.33 -0.90 -12.98
C ARG A 313 -18.40 0.39 -12.16
N ARG A 314 -19.18 1.37 -12.61
CA ARG A 314 -19.40 2.59 -11.84
C ARG A 314 -20.33 2.34 -10.64
N PRO A 315 -20.14 3.05 -9.52
CA PRO A 315 -21.06 2.96 -8.37
C PRO A 315 -22.53 3.20 -8.74
N SER A 316 -22.82 4.11 -9.68
CA SER A 316 -24.18 4.37 -10.17
C SER A 316 -24.87 3.18 -10.84
N GLU A 317 -24.09 2.20 -11.35
CA GLU A 317 -24.65 0.95 -11.89
C GLU A 317 -25.17 0.01 -10.79
N PHE A 318 -24.88 0.34 -9.52
CA PHE A 318 -25.37 -0.32 -8.32
C PHE A 318 -26.31 0.58 -7.51
N SER A 319 -27.10 1.45 -8.18
CA SER A 319 -27.97 2.43 -7.54
C SER A 319 -29.06 1.83 -6.63
N ASP A 320 -29.30 0.52 -6.73
CA ASP A 320 -30.24 -0.24 -5.92
C ASP A 320 -29.64 -0.81 -4.61
N ILE A 321 -28.36 -0.56 -4.37
CA ILE A 321 -27.63 -0.94 -3.15
C ILE A 321 -26.72 0.19 -2.66
N GLU A 322 -26.43 0.18 -1.37
CA GLU A 322 -25.51 1.13 -0.76
C GLU A 322 -24.12 0.52 -0.63
N ILE A 323 -23.11 1.24 -1.16
CA ILE A 323 -21.70 0.86 -1.09
C ILE A 323 -20.93 1.98 -0.40
N ASP A 324 -20.36 1.70 0.78
CA ASP A 324 -19.69 2.70 1.61
C ASP A 324 -18.27 3.00 1.12
N SER A 325 -17.55 1.99 0.63
CA SER A 325 -16.21 2.14 0.04
C SER A 325 -16.17 1.43 -1.33
N TYR A 326 -15.75 2.16 -2.35
CA TYR A 326 -15.66 1.61 -3.71
C TYR A 326 -14.30 1.89 -4.30
N SER A 327 -13.66 0.85 -4.82
CA SER A 327 -12.38 0.94 -5.54
C SER A 327 -12.58 0.58 -7.02
N GLN A 328 -12.31 1.54 -7.92
CA GLN A 328 -12.46 1.39 -9.37
C GLN A 328 -11.18 0.91 -10.01
N ALA A 329 -11.24 -0.12 -10.86
CA ALA A 329 -10.09 -0.51 -11.68
C ALA A 329 -9.61 0.65 -12.56
N MET A 330 -8.32 0.94 -12.56
CA MET A 330 -7.75 2.10 -13.26
C MET A 330 -8.12 2.13 -14.75
N ALA A 331 -8.14 0.97 -15.41
CA ALA A 331 -8.49 0.87 -16.82
C ALA A 331 -9.93 1.32 -17.16
N HIS A 332 -10.81 1.34 -16.15
CA HIS A 332 -12.21 1.71 -16.26
C HIS A 332 -12.54 3.10 -15.73
N ILE A 333 -11.54 3.87 -15.30
CA ILE A 333 -11.73 5.26 -14.90
C ILE A 333 -11.99 6.12 -16.13
N ASN A 334 -13.07 6.85 -16.08
CA ASN A 334 -13.51 7.79 -17.11
C ASN A 334 -14.20 8.99 -16.46
N GLN A 335 -14.50 10.05 -17.24
CA GLN A 335 -15.11 11.25 -16.70
C GLN A 335 -16.44 10.97 -15.99
N PRO A 336 -17.39 10.16 -16.53
CA PRO A 336 -18.63 9.83 -15.81
C PRO A 336 -18.42 9.19 -14.43
N PHE A 337 -17.36 8.38 -14.24
CA PHE A 337 -17.01 7.86 -12.92
C PHE A 337 -16.48 8.99 -12.01
N LEU A 338 -15.59 9.84 -12.51
CA LEU A 338 -15.03 10.94 -11.72
C LEU A 338 -16.09 11.95 -11.30
N ASP A 339 -17.12 12.15 -12.11
CA ASP A 339 -18.26 13.06 -11.80
C ASP A 339 -19.12 12.55 -10.62
N GLU A 340 -19.11 11.24 -10.34
CA GLU A 340 -19.82 10.64 -9.19
C GLU A 340 -19.09 10.85 -7.84
N VAL A 341 -17.75 11.02 -7.88
CA VAL A 341 -16.91 11.04 -6.66
C VAL A 341 -17.27 12.13 -5.66
N PRO A 342 -17.49 13.40 -6.05
CA PRO A 342 -17.81 14.47 -5.11
C PRO A 342 -19.11 14.22 -4.33
N ALA A 343 -20.13 13.64 -4.97
CA ALA A 343 -21.40 13.30 -4.32
C ALA A 343 -21.18 12.21 -3.27
N ARG A 344 -20.43 11.16 -3.60
CA ARG A 344 -20.09 10.08 -2.67
C ARG A 344 -19.28 10.58 -1.47
N GLN A 345 -18.28 11.44 -1.71
CA GLN A 345 -17.48 12.05 -0.63
C GLN A 345 -18.34 12.91 0.30
N LYS A 346 -19.30 13.67 -0.23
CA LYS A 346 -20.25 14.47 0.56
C LYS A 346 -21.12 13.59 1.47
N GLU A 347 -21.39 12.36 1.06
CA GLU A 347 -22.11 11.35 1.86
C GLU A 347 -21.20 10.62 2.85
N GLY A 348 -19.91 10.97 2.93
CA GLY A 348 -18.91 10.29 3.78
C GLY A 348 -18.46 8.92 3.25
N LYS A 349 -18.73 8.62 1.98
CA LYS A 349 -18.31 7.39 1.31
C LYS A 349 -16.90 7.53 0.74
N VAL A 350 -16.14 6.43 0.76
CA VAL A 350 -14.78 6.37 0.21
C VAL A 350 -14.82 5.95 -1.25
N THR A 351 -14.03 6.61 -2.09
CA THR A 351 -13.89 6.25 -3.50
C THR A 351 -12.41 6.27 -3.91
N THR A 352 -11.85 5.08 -4.11
CA THR A 352 -10.46 4.87 -4.49
C THR A 352 -10.36 4.30 -5.90
N TYR A 353 -9.14 4.09 -6.36
CA TYR A 353 -8.88 3.26 -7.53
C TYR A 353 -7.92 2.12 -7.18
N TYR A 354 -7.83 1.12 -8.04
CA TYR A 354 -6.86 0.06 -7.87
C TYR A 354 -6.10 -0.26 -9.16
N ILE A 355 -4.89 -0.77 -8.96
CA ILE A 355 -4.06 -1.44 -9.94
C ILE A 355 -3.75 -2.85 -9.44
N CYS A 356 -3.68 -3.80 -10.35
CA CYS A 356 -3.31 -5.18 -10.08
C CYS A 356 -2.50 -5.74 -11.26
N CYS A 357 -2.89 -6.87 -11.85
CA CYS A 357 -2.33 -7.40 -13.09
C CYS A 357 -2.54 -6.47 -14.32
N GLY A 358 -3.32 -5.43 -14.18
CA GLY A 358 -3.56 -4.37 -15.17
C GLY A 358 -3.86 -3.02 -14.52
N PRO A 359 -3.72 -1.91 -15.27
CA PRO A 359 -3.12 -1.83 -16.61
C PRO A 359 -1.63 -2.19 -16.61
N ASP A 360 -1.06 -2.42 -17.78
CA ASP A 360 0.39 -2.69 -17.91
C ASP A 360 1.23 -1.52 -17.40
N LYS A 361 0.75 -0.30 -17.59
CA LYS A 361 1.32 0.95 -17.08
C LYS A 361 0.25 2.05 -16.90
N PRO A 362 0.43 3.00 -15.94
CA PRO A 362 1.43 2.94 -14.89
C PRO A 362 1.10 1.83 -13.88
N ASN A 363 2.14 1.17 -13.38
CA ASN A 363 1.98 0.11 -12.40
C ASN A 363 3.22 0.04 -11.46
N THR A 364 3.22 -0.94 -10.56
CA THR A 364 4.32 -1.20 -9.63
C THR A 364 4.99 -2.55 -9.92
N PHE A 365 5.10 -2.94 -11.19
CA PHE A 365 5.78 -4.17 -11.62
C PHE A 365 7.31 -4.05 -11.58
N MET A 366 8.01 -5.17 -11.57
CA MET A 366 9.46 -5.17 -11.74
C MET A 366 9.89 -4.52 -13.06
N LYS A 367 9.11 -4.68 -14.13
CA LYS A 367 9.36 -4.06 -15.44
C LYS A 367 8.96 -2.57 -15.53
N SER A 368 8.20 -2.05 -14.57
CA SER A 368 7.75 -0.65 -14.57
C SER A 368 8.91 0.33 -14.63
N GLY A 369 8.75 1.37 -15.42
CA GLY A 369 9.75 2.41 -15.62
C GLY A 369 9.87 3.39 -14.45
N PRO A 370 10.87 4.28 -14.50
CA PRO A 370 11.01 5.35 -13.53
C PRO A 370 9.76 6.23 -13.47
N GLY A 371 9.36 6.62 -12.25
CA GLY A 371 8.22 7.49 -12.00
C GLY A 371 6.84 6.81 -12.00
N GLU A 372 6.68 5.58 -12.53
CA GLU A 372 5.38 4.91 -12.57
C GLU A 372 4.78 4.71 -11.18
N ALA A 373 5.52 4.13 -10.24
CA ALA A 373 5.04 3.89 -8.88
C ALA A 373 4.71 5.20 -8.14
N PHE A 374 5.50 6.27 -8.36
CA PHE A 374 5.20 7.60 -7.84
C PHE A 374 3.87 8.13 -8.39
N VAL A 375 3.67 8.02 -9.70
CA VAL A 375 2.43 8.46 -10.37
C VAL A 375 1.23 7.67 -9.82
N CYS A 376 1.38 6.35 -9.58
CA CYS A 376 0.32 5.58 -8.94
C CYS A 376 -0.05 6.13 -7.55
N GLY A 377 0.93 6.53 -6.73
CA GLY A 377 0.66 7.14 -5.42
C GLY A 377 0.02 8.52 -5.51
N PHE A 378 0.41 9.33 -6.50
CA PHE A 378 -0.06 10.71 -6.64
C PHE A 378 -1.40 10.85 -7.37
N TYR A 379 -1.72 9.94 -8.29
CA TYR A 379 -2.88 10.00 -9.18
C TYR A 379 -4.21 10.34 -8.48
N PRO A 380 -4.55 9.73 -7.31
CA PRO A 380 -5.80 10.06 -6.63
C PRO A 380 -5.97 11.54 -6.34
N ALA A 381 -4.95 12.21 -5.83
CA ALA A 381 -5.01 13.63 -5.50
C ALA A 381 -5.21 14.51 -6.75
N ALA A 382 -4.67 14.11 -7.90
CA ALA A 382 -4.86 14.82 -9.14
C ALA A 382 -6.30 14.72 -9.67
N CYS A 383 -6.96 13.57 -9.47
CA CYS A 383 -8.31 13.29 -10.00
C CYS A 383 -9.43 13.47 -8.97
N GLY A 384 -9.12 13.84 -7.72
CA GLY A 384 -10.10 14.02 -6.66
C GLY A 384 -10.58 12.72 -6.01
N LEU A 385 -9.88 11.59 -6.21
CA LEU A 385 -10.13 10.32 -5.54
C LEU A 385 -9.53 10.33 -4.12
N ASP A 386 -10.05 9.45 -3.26
CA ASP A 386 -9.59 9.38 -1.86
C ASP A 386 -8.26 8.64 -1.72
N GLY A 387 -7.91 7.73 -2.65
CA GLY A 387 -6.68 6.97 -2.54
C GLY A 387 -6.55 5.79 -3.49
N ILE A 388 -5.73 4.82 -3.10
CA ILE A 388 -5.40 3.63 -3.89
C ILE A 388 -5.60 2.35 -3.09
N LEU A 389 -6.11 1.32 -3.77
CA LEU A 389 -6.08 -0.07 -3.32
C LEU A 389 -5.10 -0.88 -4.19
N ARG A 390 -4.37 -1.82 -3.57
CA ARG A 390 -3.59 -2.83 -4.27
C ARG A 390 -3.62 -4.16 -3.49
N TRP A 391 -3.91 -5.26 -4.22
CA TRP A 391 -4.23 -6.56 -3.64
C TRP A 391 -3.08 -7.28 -2.93
N ALA A 392 -1.80 -6.82 -3.12
CA ALA A 392 -0.68 -7.53 -2.56
C ALA A 392 0.44 -6.60 -2.07
N TYR A 393 0.55 -6.49 -0.76
CA TYR A 393 1.68 -5.85 -0.09
C TYR A 393 2.87 -6.82 0.05
N ASN A 394 2.59 -8.08 0.45
CA ASN A 394 3.61 -9.06 0.83
C ASN A 394 3.20 -10.52 0.54
N SER A 395 2.58 -10.77 -0.61
CA SER A 395 2.16 -12.11 -1.05
C SER A 395 3.24 -12.79 -1.88
N TRP A 396 4.40 -13.06 -1.28
CA TRP A 396 5.58 -13.58 -1.97
C TRP A 396 5.39 -14.97 -2.55
N GLY A 397 6.13 -15.27 -3.64
CA GLY A 397 6.37 -16.62 -4.15
C GLY A 397 7.33 -17.42 -3.27
N SER A 398 7.98 -18.42 -3.86
CA SER A 398 8.88 -19.34 -3.13
C SER A 398 10.13 -18.65 -2.59
N ASP A 399 10.76 -17.74 -3.35
CA ASP A 399 11.93 -16.96 -2.95
C ASP A 399 11.53 -15.50 -2.71
N ALA A 400 11.27 -15.19 -1.46
CA ALA A 400 10.79 -13.86 -1.05
C ALA A 400 11.89 -12.76 -1.04
N LEU A 401 13.15 -13.12 -1.26
CA LEU A 401 14.28 -12.19 -1.23
C LEU A 401 14.87 -11.88 -2.59
N ASN A 402 14.98 -12.90 -3.43
CA ASN A 402 15.81 -12.79 -4.62
C ASN A 402 15.00 -12.93 -5.92
N ASP A 403 13.73 -13.30 -5.86
CA ASP A 403 12.90 -13.51 -7.04
C ASP A 403 11.47 -12.99 -6.84
N MET A 404 11.07 -11.98 -7.61
CA MET A 404 9.72 -11.41 -7.59
C MET A 404 8.76 -12.08 -8.60
N THR A 405 9.17 -13.23 -9.15
CA THR A 405 8.33 -14.03 -10.05
C THR A 405 7.38 -14.92 -9.26
N TYR A 406 6.12 -14.95 -9.64
CA TYR A 406 5.16 -15.91 -9.13
C TYR A 406 4.06 -16.23 -10.14
N SER A 407 3.95 -17.52 -10.51
CA SER A 407 2.87 -18.06 -11.35
C SER A 407 2.65 -17.23 -12.64
N ARG A 408 1.39 -16.92 -12.95
CA ARG A 408 0.96 -16.14 -14.12
C ARG A 408 1.02 -14.63 -13.93
N TRP A 409 1.34 -14.16 -12.74
CA TRP A 409 1.36 -12.73 -12.43
C TRP A 409 2.60 -12.07 -12.99
N THR A 410 2.45 -10.85 -13.46
CA THR A 410 3.61 -10.03 -13.83
C THR A 410 4.52 -9.86 -12.60
N ALA A 411 5.81 -10.08 -12.78
CA ALA A 411 6.75 -10.01 -11.67
C ALA A 411 6.65 -8.68 -10.90
N GLY A 412 6.59 -8.76 -9.59
CA GLY A 412 6.38 -7.63 -8.69
C GLY A 412 4.89 -7.27 -8.46
N ASP A 413 3.95 -7.94 -9.12
CA ASP A 413 2.51 -7.77 -8.83
C ASP A 413 2.17 -8.25 -7.42
N VAL A 414 2.80 -9.33 -6.98
CA VAL A 414 2.49 -10.02 -5.72
C VAL A 414 3.10 -9.39 -4.47
N ALA A 415 4.06 -8.46 -4.59
CA ALA A 415 4.69 -7.85 -3.41
C ALA A 415 5.33 -6.49 -3.70
N LEU A 416 5.30 -5.63 -2.68
CA LEU A 416 5.96 -4.33 -2.63
C LEU A 416 7.09 -4.28 -1.61
N ILE A 417 7.24 -5.32 -0.79
CA ILE A 417 8.35 -5.49 0.15
C ILE A 417 8.95 -6.89 0.00
N TYR A 418 10.10 -7.10 0.59
CA TYR A 418 10.84 -8.36 0.56
C TYR A 418 10.69 -9.14 1.87
N GLY A 419 11.04 -10.43 1.82
CA GLY A 419 10.83 -11.34 2.95
C GLY A 419 11.68 -11.04 4.19
N ASP A 420 12.75 -10.28 4.07
CA ASP A 420 13.52 -9.77 5.21
C ASP A 420 12.86 -8.55 5.88
N GLY A 421 11.86 -7.94 5.24
CA GLY A 421 11.19 -6.73 5.65
C GLY A 421 11.69 -5.47 4.96
N SER A 422 12.70 -5.58 4.08
CA SER A 422 13.18 -4.42 3.32
C SER A 422 12.14 -3.99 2.27
N PRO A 423 11.94 -2.67 2.06
CA PRO A 423 11.05 -2.17 1.02
C PRO A 423 11.61 -2.42 -0.37
N SER A 424 10.75 -2.55 -1.37
CA SER A 424 11.16 -2.36 -2.75
C SER A 424 11.33 -0.87 -3.06
N TRP A 425 12.16 -0.55 -4.05
CA TRP A 425 12.23 0.82 -4.57
C TRP A 425 10.86 1.29 -5.07
N ARG A 426 10.09 0.39 -5.64
CA ARG A 426 8.71 0.65 -6.10
C ARG A 426 7.79 1.08 -4.95
N PHE A 427 7.92 0.47 -3.77
CA PHE A 427 7.18 0.88 -2.57
C PHE A 427 7.60 2.27 -2.07
N LEU A 428 8.89 2.55 -2.05
CA LEU A 428 9.40 3.86 -1.64
C LEU A 428 8.92 4.98 -2.59
N GLU A 429 8.92 4.74 -3.89
CA GLU A 429 8.39 5.69 -4.88
C GLU A 429 6.85 5.84 -4.79
N LEU A 430 6.11 4.75 -4.56
CA LEU A 430 4.67 4.81 -4.28
C LEU A 430 4.39 5.71 -3.07
N ARG A 431 5.14 5.51 -1.98
CA ARG A 431 5.05 6.33 -0.76
C ARG A 431 5.41 7.79 -1.02
N ASN A 432 6.46 8.06 -1.79
CA ASN A 432 6.81 9.44 -2.18
C ASN A 432 5.65 10.11 -2.95
N GLY A 433 4.96 9.37 -3.82
CA GLY A 433 3.75 9.82 -4.52
C GLY A 433 2.60 10.13 -3.57
N ILE A 434 2.37 9.30 -2.56
CA ILE A 434 1.34 9.51 -1.52
C ILE A 434 1.67 10.76 -0.68
N VAL A 435 2.91 10.94 -0.29
CA VAL A 435 3.38 12.16 0.41
C VAL A 435 3.12 13.41 -0.43
N ALA A 436 3.44 13.35 -1.72
CA ALA A 436 3.17 14.46 -2.64
C ALA A 436 1.66 14.73 -2.79
N ALA A 437 0.83 13.69 -2.76
CA ALA A 437 -0.63 13.79 -2.78
C ALA A 437 -1.17 14.51 -1.54
N GLU A 438 -0.67 14.18 -0.35
CA GLU A 438 -1.02 14.88 0.90
C GLU A 438 -0.56 16.34 0.89
N LYS A 439 0.64 16.62 0.38
CA LYS A 439 1.10 18.00 0.20
C LYS A 439 0.17 18.78 -0.72
N LEU A 440 -0.26 18.20 -1.86
CA LEU A 440 -1.19 18.84 -2.79
C LEU A 440 -2.54 19.12 -2.11
N ARG A 441 -3.05 18.18 -1.30
CA ARG A 441 -4.28 18.38 -0.53
C ARG A 441 -4.16 19.58 0.42
N ILE A 442 -3.07 19.66 1.18
CA ILE A 442 -2.81 20.77 2.11
C ILE A 442 -2.72 22.10 1.35
N LEU A 443 -2.02 22.12 0.21
CA LEU A 443 -1.92 23.32 -0.63
C LEU A 443 -3.29 23.76 -1.18
N ARG A 444 -4.15 22.80 -1.54
CA ARG A 444 -5.52 23.06 -2.01
C ARG A 444 -6.38 23.66 -0.89
N GLU A 445 -6.29 23.11 0.32
CA GLU A 445 -7.02 23.62 1.49
C GLU A 445 -6.55 25.01 1.92
N ALA A 446 -5.25 25.31 1.77
CA ALA A 446 -4.70 26.62 2.06
C ALA A 446 -5.13 27.70 1.04
N GLY A 447 -5.58 27.30 -0.16
CA GLY A 447 -5.99 28.21 -1.23
C GLY A 447 -4.85 28.98 -1.91
N GLY A 448 -5.20 29.82 -2.88
CA GLY A 448 -4.25 30.72 -3.56
C GLY A 448 -3.43 30.07 -4.68
N GLN A 449 -3.58 28.78 -4.96
CA GLN A 449 -2.85 28.07 -6.02
C GLN A 449 -3.76 27.32 -7.01
N ASP A 450 -5.05 27.63 -7.04
CA ASP A 450 -6.08 26.87 -7.78
C ASP A 450 -5.76 26.70 -9.27
N ALA A 451 -5.30 27.73 -9.94
CA ALA A 451 -4.92 27.68 -11.36
C ALA A 451 -3.76 26.70 -11.61
N GLY A 452 -2.71 26.74 -10.77
CA GLY A 452 -1.56 25.84 -10.87
C GLY A 452 -1.92 24.39 -10.53
N ILE A 453 -2.79 24.19 -9.54
CA ILE A 453 -3.30 22.85 -9.18
C ILE A 453 -4.13 22.28 -10.34
N LYS A 454 -4.99 23.08 -10.97
CA LYS A 454 -5.78 22.68 -12.14
C LYS A 454 -4.91 22.30 -13.33
N GLU A 455 -3.88 23.12 -13.62
CA GLU A 455 -2.91 22.82 -14.69
C GLU A 455 -2.15 21.52 -14.43
N LEU A 456 -1.68 21.31 -13.19
CA LEU A 456 -0.99 20.09 -12.81
C LEU A 456 -1.92 18.88 -12.95
N SER A 457 -3.14 18.96 -12.39
CA SER A 457 -4.14 17.86 -12.39
C SER A 457 -4.55 17.47 -13.82
N ALA A 458 -4.63 18.40 -14.75
CA ALA A 458 -4.98 18.14 -16.15
C ALA A 458 -3.98 17.22 -16.88
N LYS A 459 -2.78 17.02 -16.32
CA LYS A 459 -1.78 16.08 -16.85
C LYS A 459 -2.08 14.60 -16.47
N PHE A 460 -3.00 14.37 -15.53
CA PHE A 460 -3.28 13.07 -14.92
C PHE A 460 -4.63 12.47 -15.40
N ASP A 461 -4.84 12.43 -16.70
CA ASP A 461 -5.96 11.68 -17.28
C ASP A 461 -5.63 10.19 -17.33
N ALA A 462 -6.52 9.31 -16.79
CA ALA A 462 -6.28 7.87 -16.71
C ALA A 462 -5.98 7.23 -18.07
N GLN A 463 -6.74 7.61 -19.09
CA GLN A 463 -6.60 7.01 -20.43
C GLN A 463 -5.31 7.47 -21.13
N LYS A 464 -4.85 8.69 -20.83
CA LYS A 464 -3.55 9.18 -21.31
C LYS A 464 -2.40 8.52 -20.55
N LEU A 465 -2.53 8.34 -19.23
CA LEU A 465 -1.52 7.65 -18.42
C LEU A 465 -1.32 6.20 -18.91
N ILE A 466 -2.37 5.45 -19.14
CA ILE A 466 -2.29 4.05 -19.60
C ILE A 466 -1.56 3.92 -20.95
N ARG A 467 -1.62 4.95 -21.81
CA ARG A 467 -0.97 4.98 -23.12
C ARG A 467 0.37 5.72 -23.14
N GLY A 468 0.67 6.45 -22.06
CA GLY A 468 1.86 7.27 -21.95
C GLY A 468 3.09 6.50 -21.49
N ASP A 469 4.20 7.22 -21.37
CA ASP A 469 5.49 6.72 -20.89
C ASP A 469 6.34 7.78 -20.16
N ASN A 470 5.82 9.00 -20.02
CA ASN A 470 6.58 10.14 -19.49
C ASN A 470 6.36 10.33 -17.97
N TYR A 471 6.40 9.26 -17.20
CA TYR A 471 6.08 9.28 -15.77
C TYR A 471 7.13 10.03 -14.94
N GLU A 472 8.41 9.97 -15.31
CA GLU A 472 9.47 10.70 -14.61
C GLU A 472 9.32 12.22 -14.75
N ALA A 473 8.91 12.71 -15.93
CA ALA A 473 8.60 14.12 -16.10
C ALA A 473 7.35 14.55 -15.30
N LEU A 474 6.35 13.68 -15.18
CA LEU A 474 5.20 13.93 -14.33
C LEU A 474 5.61 13.97 -12.85
N ARG A 475 6.43 13.01 -12.39
CA ARG A 475 7.01 12.99 -11.05
C ARG A 475 7.75 14.32 -10.76
N LYS A 476 8.63 14.73 -11.66
CA LYS A 476 9.37 15.99 -11.53
C LYS A 476 8.42 17.18 -11.45
N ALA A 477 7.44 17.29 -12.34
CA ALA A 477 6.47 18.40 -12.34
C ALA A 477 5.68 18.47 -11.01
N VAL A 478 5.28 17.32 -10.45
CA VAL A 478 4.63 17.25 -9.15
C VAL A 478 5.55 17.74 -8.04
N MET A 479 6.77 17.19 -7.95
CA MET A 479 7.74 17.54 -6.91
C MET A 479 8.14 19.02 -6.97
N ASP A 480 8.33 19.56 -8.18
CA ASP A 480 8.59 20.98 -8.38
C ASP A 480 7.40 21.85 -7.93
N PHE A 481 6.17 21.38 -8.11
CA PHE A 481 4.97 22.10 -7.71
C PHE A 481 4.75 22.12 -6.20
N VAL A 482 4.75 20.93 -5.57
CA VAL A 482 4.43 20.81 -4.14
C VAL A 482 5.53 21.32 -3.20
N ASN A 483 6.72 21.58 -3.73
CA ASN A 483 7.90 22.09 -3.01
C ASN A 483 8.32 23.51 -3.44
N ARG A 484 7.38 24.29 -3.96
CA ARG A 484 7.60 25.73 -4.24
C ARG A 484 7.67 26.57 -2.98
#